data_bde0a90461ee4a8bf8335bed3f3a0980
#
_entry.id   bde0a90461ee4a8bf8335bed3f3a0980
#
_cell.length_a   1.000
_cell.length_b   1.000
_cell.length_c   1.000
_cell.angle_alpha   90.00
_cell.angle_beta   90.00
_cell.angle_gamma   90.00
#
_symmetry.space_group_name_H-M   'P 1'
#
loop_
_entity.id
_entity.type
_entity.pdbx_description
1 polymer ?
#
loop_
_entity_poly.entity_id
_entity_poly.type
_entity_poly.pdbx_seq_one_letter_code
_entity_poly.pdbx_strand_id
1 'polypeptide(L)'
;GVRRQRQMCIRDRKSLEKQDLEELLNRALTKDIVLKDMHIEVKETEALFRFSGGDARKLLGILDLVTSATTDNTLIIDNATITERLQQNPLAYDKEGEMHYDIISAFIKSIRGSDPDAALYWLARMIEGGEDPKFIARRLVISAAEDIGLANPNALLLANAAFDAVAKIGWPEGRIPLAEATVYLATSAKSNSAYMGINQAIQLVKQTGNLPVPLPIRNAPTQLMAELGYHDGYLYPHDYPGNFTPQQYMPDELKQQVLWHPCNNPHENLSKDRMNAFWKDCLLYTSPSPRDRT
;
A
#
# COMPACT_ATOMS: atom_id res chain seq x y z
N GLY A 1 -9.86 -3.17 -28.69
CA GLY A 1 -8.71 -2.40 -28.30
C GLY A 1 -7.88 -3.19 -27.32
N VAL A 2 -6.73 -3.72 -27.77
CA VAL A 2 -5.80 -4.52 -26.97
C VAL A 2 -5.26 -3.64 -25.84
N ARG A 3 -5.63 -3.91 -24.59
CA ARG A 3 -4.96 -3.35 -23.41
C ARG A 3 -3.51 -3.86 -23.41
N ARG A 4 -2.56 -2.97 -23.72
CA ARG A 4 -1.14 -3.22 -23.45
C ARG A 4 -1.00 -3.47 -21.94
N GLN A 5 -0.81 -4.72 -21.57
CA GLN A 5 -0.18 -5.06 -20.29
C GLN A 5 1.16 -4.32 -20.27
N ARG A 6 1.34 -3.40 -19.32
CA ARG A 6 2.67 -2.93 -18.96
C ARG A 6 3.41 -4.14 -18.37
N GLN A 7 4.08 -4.89 -19.21
CA GLN A 7 5.17 -5.72 -18.76
C GLN A 7 6.18 -4.74 -18.16
N MET A 8 6.31 -4.73 -16.83
CA MET A 8 7.54 -4.27 -16.22
C MET A 8 8.64 -5.18 -16.76
N CYS A 9 9.34 -4.69 -17.78
CA CYS A 9 10.61 -5.30 -18.16
C CYS A 9 11.54 -5.08 -16.97
N ILE A 10 11.64 -6.07 -16.10
CA ILE A 10 12.80 -6.25 -15.23
C ILE A 10 13.94 -6.58 -16.19
N ARG A 11 14.56 -5.54 -16.74
CA ARG A 11 15.88 -5.66 -17.31
C ARG A 11 16.79 -5.70 -16.10
N ASP A 12 17.34 -6.86 -15.82
CA ASP A 12 18.52 -7.00 -14.95
C ASP A 12 19.63 -6.13 -15.54
N ARG A 13 19.69 -4.89 -15.08
CA ARG A 13 20.81 -4.01 -15.39
C ARG A 13 21.93 -4.44 -14.46
N LYS A 14 23.00 -4.94 -15.02
CA LYS A 14 24.22 -5.16 -14.26
C LYS A 14 24.64 -3.82 -13.65
N SER A 15 25.08 -3.85 -12.39
CA SER A 15 25.73 -2.71 -11.77
C SER A 15 26.88 -2.22 -12.64
N LEU A 16 27.08 -0.92 -12.71
CA LEU A 16 28.20 -0.32 -13.45
C LEU A 16 29.52 -0.75 -12.79
N GLU A 17 30.50 -1.08 -13.61
CA GLU A 17 31.84 -1.36 -13.14
C GLU A 17 32.57 -0.07 -12.78
N LYS A 18 33.67 -0.18 -12.05
CA LYS A 18 34.45 0.99 -11.59
C LYS A 18 34.83 1.94 -12.73
N GLN A 19 35.19 1.39 -13.88
CA GLN A 19 35.55 2.17 -15.07
C GLN A 19 34.38 2.99 -15.61
N ASP A 20 33.17 2.39 -15.63
CA ASP A 20 31.95 3.08 -16.08
C ASP A 20 31.59 4.24 -15.15
N LEU A 21 31.78 4.04 -13.82
CA LEU A 21 31.53 5.06 -12.81
C LEU A 21 32.54 6.22 -12.91
N GLU A 22 33.80 5.93 -13.19
CA GLU A 22 34.85 6.92 -13.44
C GLU A 22 34.54 7.75 -14.68
N GLU A 23 34.12 7.11 -15.77
CA GLU A 23 33.70 7.80 -16.99
C GLU A 23 32.48 8.69 -16.75
N LEU A 24 31.49 8.17 -16.01
CA LEU A 24 30.28 8.92 -15.65
C LEU A 24 30.61 10.15 -14.80
N LEU A 25 31.48 9.99 -13.80
CA LEU A 25 31.96 11.08 -12.94
C LEU A 25 32.65 12.17 -13.78
N ASN A 26 33.62 11.80 -14.62
CA ASN A 26 34.32 12.72 -15.49
C ASN A 26 33.36 13.45 -16.45
N ARG A 27 32.39 12.75 -16.99
CA ARG A 27 31.37 13.33 -17.86
C ARG A 27 30.49 14.33 -17.11
N ALA A 28 30.10 14.02 -15.85
CA ALA A 28 29.30 14.94 -15.03
C ALA A 28 30.10 16.22 -14.73
N LEU A 29 31.35 16.10 -14.27
CA LEU A 29 32.20 17.24 -13.95
C LEU A 29 32.50 18.16 -15.16
N THR A 30 32.54 17.61 -16.37
CA THR A 30 32.94 18.37 -17.58
C THR A 30 31.77 18.89 -18.41
N LYS A 31 30.58 18.23 -18.34
CA LYS A 31 29.45 18.55 -19.24
C LYS A 31 28.22 19.06 -18.53
N ASP A 32 28.11 18.88 -17.20
CA ASP A 32 26.98 19.41 -16.46
C ASP A 32 27.03 20.95 -16.43
N ILE A 33 25.87 21.58 -16.49
CA ILE A 33 25.75 23.04 -16.61
C ILE A 33 26.20 23.76 -15.35
N VAL A 34 25.96 23.12 -14.19
CA VAL A 34 26.32 23.70 -12.87
C VAL A 34 27.74 23.31 -12.49
N LEU A 35 28.08 22.02 -12.60
CA LEU A 35 29.37 21.49 -12.12
C LEU A 35 30.57 22.00 -12.91
N LYS A 36 30.42 22.25 -14.22
CA LYS A 36 31.50 22.75 -15.08
C LYS A 36 32.00 24.14 -14.70
N ASP A 37 31.15 24.95 -14.05
CA ASP A 37 31.47 26.33 -13.64
C ASP A 37 32.00 26.39 -12.19
N MET A 38 32.06 25.24 -11.48
CA MET A 38 32.63 25.10 -10.14
C MET A 38 34.08 24.63 -10.21
N HIS A 39 34.89 25.07 -9.26
CA HIS A 39 36.25 24.56 -9.10
C HIS A 39 36.24 23.29 -8.26
N ILE A 40 36.20 22.13 -8.92
CA ILE A 40 36.08 20.81 -8.26
C ILE A 40 37.42 20.08 -8.36
N GLU A 41 38.01 19.79 -7.21
CA GLU A 41 39.23 18.96 -7.08
C GLU A 41 38.84 17.56 -6.60
N VAL A 42 39.05 16.54 -7.44
CA VAL A 42 38.77 15.13 -7.08
C VAL A 42 40.05 14.51 -6.55
N LYS A 43 40.11 14.23 -5.26
CA LYS A 43 41.26 13.57 -4.61
C LYS A 43 41.06 12.07 -4.47
N GLU A 44 39.87 11.65 -4.06
CA GLU A 44 39.55 10.25 -3.81
C GLU A 44 38.09 9.95 -4.27
N THR A 45 37.86 8.76 -4.78
CA THR A 45 36.57 8.35 -5.34
C THR A 45 35.98 7.10 -4.70
N GLU A 46 36.71 6.42 -3.79
CA GLU A 46 36.31 5.11 -3.24
C GLU A 46 35.00 5.21 -2.45
N ALA A 47 34.83 6.25 -1.62
CA ALA A 47 33.60 6.45 -0.87
C ALA A 47 32.43 6.73 -1.81
N LEU A 48 32.61 7.60 -2.82
CA LEU A 48 31.60 7.93 -3.82
C LEU A 48 31.12 6.68 -4.56
N PHE A 49 32.03 5.83 -5.03
CA PHE A 49 31.68 4.60 -5.76
C PHE A 49 31.08 3.55 -4.84
N ARG A 50 31.58 3.39 -3.62
CA ARG A 50 31.02 2.48 -2.62
C ARG A 50 29.58 2.83 -2.28
N PHE A 51 29.27 4.10 -2.05
CA PHE A 51 27.93 4.54 -1.70
C PHE A 51 26.99 4.54 -2.92
N SER A 52 27.49 4.72 -4.14
CA SER A 52 26.69 4.58 -5.34
C SER A 52 26.28 3.13 -5.64
N GLY A 53 27.03 2.14 -5.13
CA GLY A 53 26.73 0.73 -5.34
C GLY A 53 26.66 0.28 -6.79
N GLY A 54 27.34 1.00 -7.71
CA GLY A 54 27.27 0.72 -9.15
C GLY A 54 26.05 1.31 -9.85
N ASP A 55 25.30 2.20 -9.19
CA ASP A 55 24.14 2.88 -9.79
C ASP A 55 24.49 4.32 -10.20
N ALA A 56 24.25 4.63 -11.51
CA ALA A 56 24.54 5.94 -12.09
C ALA A 56 23.73 7.07 -11.43
N ARG A 57 22.46 6.85 -11.09
CA ARG A 57 21.60 7.86 -10.48
C ARG A 57 22.06 8.18 -9.07
N LYS A 58 22.44 7.15 -8.31
CA LYS A 58 22.98 7.31 -6.98
C LYS A 58 24.29 8.11 -7.00
N LEU A 59 25.17 7.81 -7.94
CA LEU A 59 26.42 8.58 -8.09
C LEU A 59 26.15 10.06 -8.36
N LEU A 60 25.26 10.37 -9.31
CA LEU A 60 24.89 11.74 -9.64
C LEU A 60 24.15 12.44 -8.48
N GLY A 61 23.27 11.72 -7.75
CA GLY A 61 22.60 12.25 -6.57
C GLY A 61 23.54 12.60 -5.42
N ILE A 62 24.60 11.80 -5.20
CA ILE A 62 25.65 12.14 -4.21
C ILE A 62 26.39 13.42 -4.66
N LEU A 63 26.74 13.53 -5.93
CA LEU A 63 27.40 14.73 -6.44
C LEU A 63 26.52 15.97 -6.26
N ASP A 64 25.25 15.89 -6.56
CA ASP A 64 24.30 16.99 -6.38
C ASP A 64 24.17 17.39 -4.90
N LEU A 65 24.08 16.41 -4.01
CA LEU A 65 24.04 16.65 -2.56
C LEU A 65 25.30 17.38 -2.06
N VAL A 66 26.48 16.92 -2.47
CA VAL A 66 27.76 17.45 -1.98
C VAL A 66 27.98 18.87 -2.55
N THR A 67 27.58 19.13 -3.79
CA THR A 67 27.69 20.44 -4.44
C THR A 67 26.69 21.44 -3.89
N SER A 68 25.43 21.04 -3.66
CA SER A 68 24.37 21.92 -3.10
C SER A 68 24.67 22.40 -1.67
N ALA A 69 25.44 21.62 -0.92
CA ALA A 69 25.83 21.96 0.44
C ALA A 69 27.09 22.84 0.52
N THR A 70 27.68 23.21 -0.62
CA THR A 70 28.92 23.98 -0.68
C THR A 70 28.58 25.44 -0.96
N THR A 71 28.92 26.34 -0.03
CA THR A 71 28.69 27.79 -0.16
C THR A 71 29.78 28.50 -0.99
N ASP A 72 30.96 27.89 -1.06
CA ASP A 72 32.09 28.39 -1.82
C ASP A 72 32.16 27.72 -3.19
N ASN A 73 32.66 28.45 -4.20
CA ASN A 73 32.76 27.94 -5.57
C ASN A 73 33.88 26.87 -5.73
N THR A 74 34.45 26.39 -4.63
CA THR A 74 35.53 25.38 -4.58
C THR A 74 35.10 24.19 -3.77
N LEU A 75 35.09 22.98 -4.38
CA LEU A 75 34.74 21.73 -3.72
C LEU A 75 35.88 20.71 -3.84
N ILE A 76 36.25 20.10 -2.72
CA ILE A 76 37.15 18.96 -2.68
C ILE A 76 36.31 17.67 -2.51
N ILE A 77 36.43 16.78 -3.47
CA ILE A 77 35.81 15.43 -3.41
C ILE A 77 36.86 14.46 -2.88
N ASP A 78 36.74 14.09 -1.62
CA ASP A 78 37.50 13.03 -0.95
C ASP A 78 36.58 12.11 -0.13
N ASN A 79 37.13 11.01 0.37
CA ASN A 79 36.35 10.01 1.10
C ASN A 79 35.76 10.57 2.40
N ALA A 80 36.45 11.52 3.05
CA ALA A 80 35.99 12.15 4.28
C ALA A 80 34.81 13.07 4.02
N THR A 81 34.93 13.97 3.05
CA THR A 81 33.86 14.92 2.65
C THR A 81 32.58 14.18 2.19
N ILE A 82 32.74 13.14 1.37
CA ILE A 82 31.59 12.32 0.94
C ILE A 82 30.92 11.65 2.13
N THR A 83 31.70 11.02 3.02
CA THR A 83 31.16 10.30 4.19
C THR A 83 30.47 11.26 5.16
N GLU A 84 31.08 12.41 5.45
CA GLU A 84 30.50 13.42 6.34
C GLU A 84 29.20 13.99 5.80
N ARG A 85 29.16 14.36 4.52
CA ARG A 85 27.95 14.91 3.87
C ARG A 85 26.81 13.90 3.80
N LEU A 86 27.11 12.65 3.53
CA LEU A 86 26.11 11.56 3.55
C LEU A 86 25.63 11.27 4.97
N GLN A 87 26.48 11.38 6.00
CA GLN A 87 26.08 11.26 7.41
C GLN A 87 25.21 12.42 7.88
N GLN A 88 25.48 13.64 7.43
CA GLN A 88 24.66 14.82 7.73
C GLN A 88 23.31 14.82 7.00
N ASN A 89 23.20 14.17 5.85
CA ASN A 89 21.99 14.06 5.05
C ASN A 89 21.73 12.62 4.56
N PRO A 90 21.58 11.65 5.47
CA PRO A 90 21.47 10.24 5.10
C PRO A 90 20.25 9.92 4.23
N LEU A 91 19.31 10.84 4.11
CA LEU A 91 17.97 10.62 3.56
C LEU A 91 17.67 11.44 2.30
N ALA A 92 18.40 12.54 2.05
CA ALA A 92 18.29 13.28 0.78
C ALA A 92 18.82 12.45 -0.42
N TYR A 93 19.57 11.41 -0.11
CA TYR A 93 20.24 10.55 -1.07
C TYR A 93 19.34 9.57 -1.82
N ASP A 94 18.13 9.22 -1.30
CA ASP A 94 17.29 8.15 -1.88
C ASP A 94 15.81 8.50 -2.03
N LYS A 95 15.49 9.75 -2.33
CA LYS A 95 14.09 10.23 -2.45
C LYS A 95 13.25 9.52 -3.51
N GLU A 96 13.86 8.79 -4.45
CA GLU A 96 13.16 8.06 -5.54
C GLU A 96 13.77 6.65 -5.81
N GLY A 97 14.62 6.13 -4.92
CA GLY A 97 15.35 4.88 -5.11
C GLY A 97 14.68 3.65 -4.51
N GLU A 98 15.34 2.50 -4.69
CA GLU A 98 14.91 1.18 -4.21
C GLU A 98 14.69 1.16 -2.68
N MET A 99 15.52 1.90 -1.90
CA MET A 99 15.39 2.01 -0.44
C MET A 99 14.09 2.69 0.00
N HIS A 100 13.55 3.63 -0.76
CA HIS A 100 12.25 4.25 -0.48
C HIS A 100 11.13 3.19 -0.43
N TYR A 101 11.07 2.32 -1.44
CA TYR A 101 10.10 1.22 -1.49
C TYR A 101 10.34 0.17 -0.40
N ASP A 102 11.60 -0.07 -0.04
CA ASP A 102 11.96 -1.01 1.03
C ASP A 102 11.52 -0.50 2.40
N ILE A 103 11.72 0.78 2.71
CA ILE A 103 11.29 1.40 3.97
C ILE A 103 9.76 1.37 4.10
N ILE A 104 9.04 1.74 3.04
CA ILE A 104 7.58 1.67 3.02
C ILE A 104 7.09 0.23 3.20
N SER A 105 7.73 -0.71 2.51
CA SER A 105 7.41 -2.14 2.62
C SER A 105 7.67 -2.66 4.03
N ALA A 106 8.78 -2.26 4.66
CA ALA A 106 9.11 -2.60 6.04
C ALA A 106 8.09 -2.00 7.02
N PHE A 107 7.69 -0.74 6.84
CA PHE A 107 6.66 -0.07 7.63
C PHE A 107 5.34 -0.85 7.61
N ILE A 108 4.81 -1.14 6.40
CA ILE A 108 3.56 -1.88 6.23
C ILE A 108 3.65 -3.29 6.84
N LYS A 109 4.77 -3.98 6.59
CA LYS A 109 4.99 -5.34 7.12
C LYS A 109 5.10 -5.36 8.64
N SER A 110 5.67 -4.33 9.26
CA SER A 110 5.74 -4.20 10.72
C SER A 110 4.35 -4.00 11.34
N ILE A 111 3.51 -3.15 10.74
CA ILE A 111 2.10 -2.99 11.15
C ILE A 111 1.35 -4.33 11.01
N ARG A 112 1.47 -5.00 9.87
CA ARG A 112 0.86 -6.30 9.58
C ARG A 112 1.34 -7.38 10.54
N GLY A 113 2.63 -7.37 10.87
CA GLY A 113 3.28 -8.28 11.81
C GLY A 113 3.04 -7.96 13.29
N SER A 114 2.29 -6.90 13.60
CA SER A 114 1.99 -6.46 14.97
C SER A 114 3.24 -6.09 15.79
N ASP A 115 4.22 -5.45 15.14
CA ASP A 115 5.39 -4.89 15.80
C ASP A 115 5.30 -3.35 15.79
N PRO A 116 4.78 -2.72 16.87
CA PRO A 116 4.63 -1.27 16.93
C PRO A 116 5.97 -0.52 17.01
N ASP A 117 7.01 -1.12 17.60
CA ASP A 117 8.31 -0.48 17.74
C ASP A 117 9.02 -0.41 16.39
N ALA A 118 9.04 -1.50 15.64
CA ALA A 118 9.56 -1.50 14.28
C ALA A 118 8.75 -0.57 13.37
N ALA A 119 7.42 -0.54 13.48
CA ALA A 119 6.57 0.36 12.70
C ALA A 119 6.87 1.83 12.99
N LEU A 120 7.04 2.23 14.25
CA LEU A 120 7.46 3.58 14.65
C LEU A 120 8.87 3.92 14.14
N TYR A 121 9.80 2.98 14.18
CA TYR A 121 11.15 3.19 13.64
C TYR A 121 11.11 3.49 12.13
N TRP A 122 10.37 2.69 11.36
CA TRP A 122 10.25 2.91 9.92
C TRP A 122 9.47 4.17 9.59
N LEU A 123 8.43 4.53 10.40
CA LEU A 123 7.75 5.82 10.31
C LEU A 123 8.75 6.98 10.51
N ALA A 124 9.54 6.94 11.56
CA ALA A 124 10.55 7.97 11.85
C ALA A 124 11.56 8.09 10.69
N ARG A 125 12.00 6.98 10.11
CA ARG A 125 12.88 7.00 8.93
C ARG A 125 12.24 7.66 7.71
N MET A 126 10.93 7.47 7.47
CA MET A 126 10.21 8.16 6.40
C MET A 126 10.09 9.67 6.68
N ILE A 127 9.83 10.06 7.93
CA ILE A 127 9.73 11.46 8.35
C ILE A 127 11.05 12.18 8.15
N GLU A 128 12.15 11.62 8.69
CA GLU A 128 13.50 12.17 8.55
C GLU A 128 13.97 12.18 7.08
N GLY A 129 13.45 11.25 6.25
CA GLY A 129 13.64 11.20 4.80
C GLY A 129 12.89 12.28 4.03
N GLY A 130 12.09 13.09 4.71
CA GLY A 130 11.29 14.15 4.10
C GLY A 130 10.15 13.61 3.22
N GLU A 131 9.63 12.42 3.57
CA GLU A 131 8.48 11.84 2.87
C GLU A 131 7.24 12.73 3.00
N ASP A 132 6.40 12.73 1.97
CA ASP A 132 5.11 13.43 2.02
C ASP A 132 4.23 12.82 3.14
N PRO A 133 3.82 13.63 4.14
CA PRO A 133 3.00 13.16 5.24
C PRO A 133 1.67 12.55 4.77
N LYS A 134 1.09 13.06 3.67
CA LYS A 134 -0.14 12.49 3.08
C LYS A 134 0.12 11.15 2.41
N PHE A 135 1.32 10.93 1.89
CA PHE A 135 1.69 9.63 1.34
C PHE A 135 1.73 8.57 2.45
N ILE A 136 2.39 8.86 3.58
CA ILE A 136 2.42 7.97 4.74
C ILE A 136 0.99 7.69 5.25
N ALA A 137 0.18 8.73 5.41
CA ALA A 137 -1.21 8.60 5.86
C ALA A 137 -2.06 7.72 4.92
N ARG A 138 -1.88 7.83 3.59
CA ARG A 138 -2.55 6.94 2.63
C ARG A 138 -2.19 5.47 2.85
N ARG A 139 -0.94 5.17 3.22
CA ARG A 139 -0.52 3.79 3.52
C ARG A 139 -1.19 3.25 4.77
N LEU A 140 -1.36 4.10 5.79
CA LEU A 140 -2.10 3.72 7.00
C LEU A 140 -3.58 3.42 6.68
N VAL A 141 -4.25 4.24 5.86
CA VAL A 141 -5.65 4.00 5.43
C VAL A 141 -5.78 2.66 4.69
N ILE A 142 -4.84 2.36 3.78
CA ILE A 142 -4.84 1.08 3.06
C ILE A 142 -4.63 -0.08 4.04
N SER A 143 -3.62 -0.01 4.92
CA SER A 143 -3.32 -1.06 5.89
C SER A 143 -4.46 -1.27 6.88
N ALA A 144 -5.15 -0.20 7.30
CA ALA A 144 -6.33 -0.29 8.14
C ALA A 144 -7.47 -1.11 7.50
N ALA A 145 -7.69 -0.95 6.19
CA ALA A 145 -8.72 -1.68 5.46
C ALA A 145 -8.29 -3.09 5.06
N GLU A 146 -7.01 -3.27 4.66
CA GLU A 146 -6.47 -4.53 4.15
C GLU A 146 -6.10 -5.51 5.26
N ASP A 147 -5.38 -5.02 6.29
CA ASP A 147 -4.76 -5.89 7.31
C ASP A 147 -5.57 -5.98 8.61
N ILE A 148 -6.25 -4.89 9.02
CA ILE A 148 -7.08 -4.88 10.22
C ILE A 148 -8.53 -5.19 9.87
N GLY A 149 -9.09 -4.53 8.87
CA GLY A 149 -10.39 -4.79 8.29
C GLY A 149 -11.49 -4.94 9.36
N LEU A 150 -12.25 -6.02 9.24
CA LEU A 150 -13.39 -6.32 10.11
C LEU A 150 -13.01 -6.75 11.53
N ALA A 151 -11.74 -7.05 11.80
CA ALA A 151 -11.31 -7.36 13.17
C ALA A 151 -11.42 -6.15 14.10
N ASN A 152 -11.24 -4.94 13.57
CA ASN A 152 -11.44 -3.68 14.28
C ASN A 152 -11.91 -2.57 13.33
N PRO A 153 -13.22 -2.39 13.13
CA PRO A 153 -13.76 -1.39 12.20
C PRO A 153 -13.34 0.05 12.48
N ASN A 154 -12.96 0.38 13.73
CA ASN A 154 -12.47 1.72 14.08
C ASN A 154 -11.10 2.02 13.49
N ALA A 155 -10.36 1.02 13.05
CA ALA A 155 -9.03 1.21 12.46
C ALA A 155 -9.06 2.11 11.22
N LEU A 156 -10.02 1.88 10.32
CA LEU A 156 -10.19 2.70 9.12
C LEU A 156 -10.63 4.13 9.47
N LEU A 157 -11.50 4.30 10.45
CA LEU A 157 -11.95 5.61 10.91
C LEU A 157 -10.78 6.43 11.49
N LEU A 158 -9.96 5.81 12.35
CA LEU A 158 -8.79 6.46 12.93
C LEU A 158 -7.73 6.81 11.88
N ALA A 159 -7.44 5.88 10.97
CA ALA A 159 -6.49 6.13 9.90
C ALA A 159 -6.93 7.28 8.98
N ASN A 160 -8.23 7.38 8.68
CA ASN A 160 -8.79 8.46 7.89
C ASN A 160 -8.77 9.80 8.67
N ALA A 161 -9.08 9.78 9.97
CA ALA A 161 -8.96 10.97 10.83
C ALA A 161 -7.50 11.46 10.91
N ALA A 162 -6.52 10.53 10.99
CA ALA A 162 -5.11 10.88 10.96
C ALA A 162 -4.70 11.50 9.60
N PHE A 163 -5.21 10.97 8.48
CA PHE A 163 -5.01 11.57 7.16
C PHE A 163 -5.51 13.02 7.11
N ASP A 164 -6.73 13.27 7.57
CA ASP A 164 -7.34 14.60 7.58
C ASP A 164 -6.58 15.56 8.50
N ALA A 165 -6.15 15.10 9.67
CA ALA A 165 -5.35 15.88 10.60
C ALA A 165 -4.02 16.31 9.96
N VAL A 166 -3.29 15.36 9.39
CA VAL A 166 -2.00 15.61 8.72
C VAL A 166 -2.17 16.57 7.53
N ALA A 167 -3.26 16.44 6.77
CA ALA A 167 -3.54 17.33 5.64
C ALA A 167 -3.77 18.79 6.08
N LYS A 168 -4.23 19.01 7.30
CA LYS A 168 -4.51 20.34 7.88
C LYS A 168 -3.29 20.95 8.58
N ILE A 169 -2.53 20.14 9.33
CA ILE A 169 -1.47 20.64 10.21
C ILE A 169 -0.06 20.54 9.59
N GLY A 170 0.19 19.55 8.70
CA GLY A 170 1.50 19.35 8.07
C GLY A 170 2.61 18.97 9.06
N TRP A 171 3.87 19.19 8.64
CA TRP A 171 5.05 19.01 9.48
C TRP A 171 5.36 20.26 10.32
N PRO A 172 5.94 20.14 11.51
CA PRO A 172 6.42 18.91 12.15
C PRO A 172 5.38 18.15 12.99
N GLU A 173 4.23 18.75 13.32
CA GLU A 173 3.24 18.19 14.24
C GLU A 173 2.49 16.99 13.64
N GLY A 174 2.42 16.87 12.33
CA GLY A 174 1.81 15.73 11.62
C GLY A 174 2.37 14.36 12.03
N ARG A 175 3.58 14.32 12.58
CA ARG A 175 4.17 13.08 13.14
C ARG A 175 3.36 12.48 14.27
N ILE A 176 2.63 13.30 15.03
CA ILE A 176 1.89 12.86 16.23
C ILE A 176 0.68 11.99 15.84
N PRO A 177 -0.29 12.47 15.02
CA PRO A 177 -1.39 11.65 14.57
C PRO A 177 -0.96 10.45 13.72
N LEU A 178 0.15 10.56 12.97
CA LEU A 178 0.71 9.41 12.25
C LEU A 178 1.24 8.33 13.20
N ALA A 179 1.94 8.71 14.27
CA ALA A 179 2.44 7.77 15.27
C ALA A 179 1.27 7.09 16.02
N GLU A 180 0.25 7.86 16.43
CA GLU A 180 -0.96 7.33 17.09
C GLU A 180 -1.63 6.28 16.21
N ALA A 181 -1.92 6.60 14.94
CA ALA A 181 -2.51 5.67 14.00
C ALA A 181 -1.62 4.43 13.76
N THR A 182 -0.31 4.62 13.63
CA THR A 182 0.65 3.52 13.44
C THR A 182 0.60 2.52 14.59
N VAL A 183 0.68 2.99 15.84
CA VAL A 183 0.62 2.14 17.03
C VAL A 183 -0.73 1.43 17.13
N TYR A 184 -1.83 2.17 16.92
CA TYR A 184 -3.18 1.62 16.96
C TYR A 184 -3.35 0.49 15.95
N LEU A 185 -2.90 0.68 14.69
CA LEU A 185 -2.99 -0.35 13.66
C LEU A 185 -2.08 -1.55 13.97
N ALA A 186 -0.85 -1.30 14.42
CA ALA A 186 0.09 -2.38 14.77
C ALA A 186 -0.43 -3.25 15.91
N THR A 187 -1.09 -2.65 16.92
CA THR A 187 -1.61 -3.36 18.10
C THR A 187 -3.01 -3.93 17.92
N SER A 188 -3.74 -3.57 16.84
CA SER A 188 -5.06 -4.10 16.55
C SER A 188 -5.02 -5.56 16.09
N ALA A 189 -6.09 -6.33 16.39
CA ALA A 189 -6.31 -7.63 15.79
C ALA A 189 -6.35 -7.53 14.27
N LYS A 190 -5.92 -8.56 13.57
CA LYS A 190 -5.76 -8.57 12.10
C LYS A 190 -6.84 -9.41 11.43
N SER A 191 -7.37 -8.91 10.33
CA SER A 191 -8.24 -9.65 9.42
C SER A 191 -8.13 -9.09 8.01
N ASN A 192 -7.92 -9.96 7.05
CA ASN A 192 -7.97 -9.64 5.63
C ASN A 192 -9.20 -10.28 4.94
N SER A 193 -10.21 -10.70 5.70
CA SER A 193 -11.36 -11.44 5.17
C SER A 193 -12.11 -10.67 4.07
N ALA A 194 -12.35 -9.36 4.26
CA ALA A 194 -13.01 -8.53 3.27
C ALA A 194 -12.15 -8.33 2.00
N TYR A 195 -10.84 -8.12 2.18
CA TYR A 195 -9.89 -8.02 1.06
C TYR A 195 -9.82 -9.31 0.24
N MET A 196 -9.76 -10.46 0.89
CA MET A 196 -9.78 -11.75 0.20
C MET A 196 -11.12 -12.00 -0.49
N GLY A 197 -12.25 -11.64 0.16
CA GLY A 197 -13.59 -11.76 -0.40
C GLY A 197 -13.77 -10.98 -1.71
N ILE A 198 -13.39 -9.71 -1.73
CA ILE A 198 -13.48 -8.90 -2.97
C ILE A 198 -12.56 -9.41 -4.08
N ASN A 199 -11.35 -9.88 -3.74
CA ASN A 199 -10.45 -10.45 -4.74
C ASN A 199 -11.01 -11.74 -5.35
N GLN A 200 -11.60 -12.62 -4.53
CA GLN A 200 -12.29 -13.82 -5.03
C GLN A 200 -13.49 -13.46 -5.91
N ALA A 201 -14.30 -12.47 -5.51
CA ALA A 201 -15.42 -11.99 -6.30
C ALA A 201 -14.98 -11.46 -7.67
N ILE A 202 -13.91 -10.66 -7.71
CA ILE A 202 -13.35 -10.14 -8.98
C ILE A 202 -12.86 -11.29 -9.87
N GLN A 203 -12.21 -12.30 -9.31
CA GLN A 203 -11.77 -13.47 -10.08
C GLN A 203 -12.96 -14.26 -10.63
N LEU A 204 -14.00 -14.46 -9.81
CA LEU A 204 -15.21 -15.16 -10.20
C LEU A 204 -15.91 -14.45 -11.36
N VAL A 205 -16.10 -13.13 -11.28
CA VAL A 205 -16.67 -12.32 -12.36
C VAL A 205 -15.86 -12.42 -13.65
N LYS A 206 -14.52 -12.45 -13.57
CA LYS A 206 -13.66 -12.64 -14.76
C LYS A 206 -13.83 -14.02 -15.40
N GLN A 207 -14.13 -15.04 -14.62
CA GLN A 207 -14.31 -16.41 -15.09
C GLN A 207 -15.71 -16.64 -15.68
N THR A 208 -16.75 -16.09 -15.05
CA THR A 208 -18.15 -16.34 -15.40
C THR A 208 -18.73 -15.32 -16.39
N GLY A 209 -18.08 -14.18 -16.54
CA GLY A 209 -18.59 -13.09 -17.37
C GLY A 209 -19.84 -12.42 -16.77
N ASN A 210 -20.70 -11.89 -17.65
CA ASN A 210 -21.90 -11.14 -17.28
C ASN A 210 -23.09 -12.08 -17.08
N LEU A 211 -23.15 -12.77 -15.94
CA LEU A 211 -24.33 -13.54 -15.58
C LEU A 211 -25.54 -12.62 -15.30
N PRO A 212 -26.77 -13.05 -15.62
CA PRO A 212 -27.94 -12.24 -15.42
C PRO A 212 -28.26 -12.05 -13.94
N VAL A 213 -28.71 -10.84 -13.59
CA VAL A 213 -29.25 -10.58 -12.24
C VAL A 213 -30.57 -11.35 -12.08
N PRO A 214 -30.83 -12.04 -10.95
CA PRO A 214 -32.12 -12.74 -10.71
C PRO A 214 -33.30 -11.78 -10.82
N LEU A 215 -34.41 -12.25 -11.45
CA LEU A 215 -35.60 -11.43 -11.74
C LEU A 215 -36.19 -10.75 -10.49
N PRO A 216 -36.32 -11.43 -9.32
CA PRO A 216 -36.91 -10.82 -8.16
C PRO A 216 -36.20 -9.55 -7.68
N ILE A 217 -34.87 -9.48 -7.81
CA ILE A 217 -34.04 -8.35 -7.34
C ILE A 217 -33.79 -7.29 -8.42
N ARG A 218 -34.39 -7.42 -9.61
CA ARG A 218 -34.38 -6.38 -10.66
C ARG A 218 -35.44 -5.33 -10.39
N ASN A 219 -35.13 -4.06 -10.61
CA ASN A 219 -36.15 -3.02 -10.60
C ASN A 219 -37.03 -3.10 -11.84
N ALA A 220 -38.33 -2.83 -11.70
CA ALA A 220 -39.31 -2.79 -12.78
C ALA A 220 -39.86 -1.34 -12.99
N PRO A 221 -39.04 -0.39 -13.48
CA PRO A 221 -39.46 1.01 -13.64
C PRO A 221 -40.50 1.23 -14.76
N THR A 222 -40.72 0.24 -15.64
CA THR A 222 -41.71 0.31 -16.72
C THR A 222 -42.70 -0.85 -16.64
N GLN A 223 -43.89 -0.64 -17.16
CA GLN A 223 -44.93 -1.68 -17.23
C GLN A 223 -44.45 -2.93 -17.99
N LEU A 224 -43.71 -2.74 -19.08
CA LEU A 224 -43.14 -3.86 -19.84
C LEU A 224 -42.17 -4.70 -18.99
N MET A 225 -41.35 -4.06 -18.15
CA MET A 225 -40.42 -4.79 -17.24
C MET A 225 -41.19 -5.58 -16.18
N ALA A 226 -42.28 -5.01 -15.64
CA ALA A 226 -43.16 -5.73 -14.73
C ALA A 226 -43.83 -6.95 -15.42
N GLU A 227 -44.32 -6.79 -16.66
CA GLU A 227 -44.87 -7.88 -17.47
C GLU A 227 -43.83 -8.98 -17.79
N LEU A 228 -42.55 -8.62 -17.86
CA LEU A 228 -41.43 -9.55 -18.01
C LEU A 228 -40.99 -10.22 -16.68
N GLY A 229 -41.72 -9.99 -15.57
CA GLY A 229 -41.47 -10.62 -14.27
C GLY A 229 -40.34 -9.95 -13.45
N TYR A 230 -39.95 -8.71 -13.80
CA TYR A 230 -38.98 -7.98 -12.97
C TYR A 230 -39.63 -7.59 -11.65
N HIS A 231 -38.90 -7.79 -10.54
CA HIS A 231 -39.35 -7.56 -9.17
C HIS A 231 -40.45 -8.54 -8.67
N ASP A 232 -40.86 -9.48 -9.53
CA ASP A 232 -41.86 -10.47 -9.13
C ASP A 232 -41.25 -11.44 -8.08
N GLY A 233 -42.00 -11.61 -6.98
CA GLY A 233 -41.58 -12.49 -5.90
C GLY A 233 -40.46 -11.90 -4.98
N TYR A 234 -40.10 -10.62 -5.12
CA TYR A 234 -39.15 -10.00 -4.17
C TYR A 234 -39.78 -9.89 -2.79
N LEU A 235 -39.04 -10.39 -1.79
CA LEU A 235 -39.44 -10.33 -0.39
C LEU A 235 -38.69 -9.19 0.28
N TYR A 236 -39.39 -8.14 0.75
CA TYR A 236 -38.76 -7.01 1.41
C TYR A 236 -38.39 -7.39 2.86
N PRO A 237 -37.10 -7.43 3.22
CA PRO A 237 -36.68 -7.97 4.50
C PRO A 237 -37.24 -7.26 5.72
N HIS A 238 -37.55 -5.96 5.63
CA HIS A 238 -38.09 -5.19 6.76
C HIS A 238 -39.55 -5.56 7.12
N ASP A 239 -40.26 -6.30 6.25
CA ASP A 239 -41.62 -6.81 6.53
C ASP A 239 -41.57 -8.12 7.36
N TYR A 240 -40.37 -8.64 7.63
CA TYR A 240 -40.18 -9.92 8.31
C TYR A 240 -39.48 -9.76 9.67
N PRO A 241 -39.74 -10.68 10.64
CA PRO A 241 -39.11 -10.67 11.94
C PRO A 241 -37.57 -10.66 11.85
N GLY A 242 -36.92 -9.76 12.61
CA GLY A 242 -35.48 -9.60 12.60
C GLY A 242 -34.93 -8.97 11.32
N ASN A 243 -35.81 -8.38 10.48
CA ASN A 243 -35.45 -7.78 9.19
C ASN A 243 -34.69 -8.75 8.27
N PHE A 244 -35.13 -10.01 8.27
CA PHE A 244 -34.51 -11.05 7.48
C PHE A 244 -35.56 -12.03 6.91
N THR A 245 -35.38 -12.39 5.65
CA THR A 245 -36.08 -13.50 5.00
C THR A 245 -35.13 -14.15 4.00
N PRO A 246 -35.08 -15.50 3.94
CA PRO A 246 -34.21 -16.18 3.00
C PRO A 246 -34.74 -15.97 1.57
N GLN A 247 -33.92 -15.40 0.70
CA GLN A 247 -34.17 -15.32 -0.73
C GLN A 247 -32.83 -15.33 -1.48
N GLN A 248 -32.88 -15.64 -2.77
CA GLN A 248 -31.69 -15.74 -3.58
C GLN A 248 -31.26 -14.37 -4.12
N TYR A 249 -30.02 -13.99 -3.89
CA TYR A 249 -29.40 -12.76 -4.37
C TYR A 249 -28.32 -13.02 -5.45
N MET A 250 -27.74 -14.21 -5.47
CA MET A 250 -26.74 -14.59 -6.48
C MET A 250 -27.40 -15.14 -7.74
N PRO A 251 -26.75 -15.02 -8.91
CA PRO A 251 -27.15 -15.75 -10.11
C PRO A 251 -27.30 -17.26 -9.83
N ASP A 252 -28.15 -17.94 -10.59
CA ASP A 252 -28.46 -19.37 -10.38
C ASP A 252 -27.20 -20.25 -10.39
N GLU A 253 -26.25 -19.92 -11.26
CA GLU A 253 -24.99 -20.64 -11.41
C GLU A 253 -24.06 -20.47 -10.20
N LEU A 254 -24.27 -19.41 -9.40
CA LEU A 254 -23.41 -19.02 -8.30
C LEU A 254 -24.08 -19.11 -6.93
N LYS A 255 -25.29 -19.62 -6.81
CA LYS A 255 -26.08 -19.63 -5.57
C LYS A 255 -25.42 -20.36 -4.38
N GLN A 256 -24.46 -21.22 -4.63
CA GLN A 256 -23.71 -21.93 -3.59
C GLN A 256 -22.31 -21.35 -3.32
N GLN A 257 -21.94 -20.24 -3.99
CA GLN A 257 -20.64 -19.63 -3.81
C GLN A 257 -20.58 -18.82 -2.52
N VAL A 258 -19.56 -19.09 -1.72
CA VAL A 258 -19.22 -18.31 -0.53
C VAL A 258 -17.95 -17.53 -0.81
N LEU A 259 -18.03 -16.21 -0.72
CA LEU A 259 -16.92 -15.30 -1.03
C LEU A 259 -16.30 -14.69 0.22
N TRP A 260 -17.08 -14.47 1.27
CA TRP A 260 -16.58 -13.95 2.52
C TRP A 260 -16.36 -15.07 3.53
N HIS A 261 -15.11 -15.22 3.95
CA HIS A 261 -14.69 -16.19 4.97
C HIS A 261 -14.18 -15.43 6.19
N PRO A 262 -14.99 -15.31 7.26
CA PRO A 262 -14.61 -14.57 8.46
C PRO A 262 -13.38 -15.18 9.12
N CYS A 263 -12.45 -14.31 9.55
CA CYS A 263 -11.33 -14.71 10.37
C CYS A 263 -11.76 -14.95 11.82
N ASN A 264 -10.95 -15.72 12.57
CA ASN A 264 -11.23 -15.99 13.97
C ASN A 264 -10.83 -14.80 14.86
N ASN A 265 -11.75 -13.88 15.05
CA ASN A 265 -11.64 -12.76 16.00
C ASN A 265 -13.03 -12.40 16.54
N PRO A 266 -13.14 -11.67 17.68
CA PRO A 266 -14.41 -11.41 18.34
C PRO A 266 -15.47 -10.75 17.45
N HIS A 267 -15.10 -9.78 16.65
CA HIS A 267 -16.04 -9.05 15.78
C HIS A 267 -16.58 -9.92 14.64
N GLU A 268 -15.72 -10.65 13.97
CA GLU A 268 -16.14 -11.51 12.87
C GLU A 268 -16.84 -12.78 13.36
N ASN A 269 -16.50 -13.29 14.53
CA ASN A 269 -17.22 -14.40 15.14
C ASN A 269 -18.68 -14.02 15.43
N LEU A 270 -18.94 -12.83 15.97
CA LEU A 270 -20.31 -12.33 16.15
C LEU A 270 -21.07 -12.22 14.81
N SER A 271 -20.41 -11.72 13.78
CA SER A 271 -21.00 -11.62 12.44
C SER A 271 -21.27 -12.99 11.84
N LYS A 272 -20.33 -13.95 11.99
CA LYS A 272 -20.49 -15.34 11.56
C LYS A 272 -21.68 -16.02 12.24
N ASP A 273 -21.79 -15.87 13.57
CA ASP A 273 -22.87 -16.47 14.33
C ASP A 273 -24.24 -15.92 13.90
N ARG A 274 -24.33 -14.61 13.67
CA ARG A 274 -25.53 -13.97 13.12
C ARG A 274 -25.87 -14.49 11.73
N MET A 275 -24.91 -14.63 10.83
CA MET A 275 -25.14 -15.15 9.49
C MET A 275 -25.56 -16.62 9.53
N ASN A 276 -24.96 -17.44 10.39
CA ASN A 276 -25.35 -18.83 10.59
C ASN A 276 -26.79 -18.93 11.12
N ALA A 277 -27.19 -18.07 12.06
CA ALA A 277 -28.56 -18.03 12.57
C ALA A 277 -29.58 -17.66 11.49
N PHE A 278 -29.26 -16.77 10.57
CA PHE A 278 -30.12 -16.33 9.49
C PHE A 278 -30.23 -17.37 8.36
N TRP A 279 -29.08 -17.79 7.83
CA TRP A 279 -29.01 -18.62 6.62
C TRP A 279 -29.04 -20.11 6.90
N LYS A 280 -28.76 -20.54 8.15
CA LYS A 280 -28.70 -21.95 8.57
C LYS A 280 -27.86 -22.78 7.57
N ASP A 281 -28.49 -23.83 7.00
CA ASP A 281 -27.83 -24.70 6.03
C ASP A 281 -27.74 -24.13 4.60
N CYS A 282 -28.31 -22.93 4.36
CA CYS A 282 -28.32 -22.31 3.04
C CYS A 282 -26.98 -21.69 2.66
N LEU A 283 -26.13 -21.30 3.63
CA LEU A 283 -24.79 -20.79 3.40
C LEU A 283 -23.78 -21.59 4.24
N LEU A 284 -22.79 -22.16 3.58
CA LEU A 284 -21.77 -23.02 4.20
C LEU A 284 -20.71 -22.21 4.96
N TYR A 285 -21.08 -21.26 5.84
CA TYR A 285 -20.13 -20.59 6.75
C TYR A 285 -19.53 -21.53 7.79
N THR A 286 -20.04 -22.77 7.88
CA THR A 286 -19.57 -23.79 8.82
C THR A 286 -18.46 -24.67 8.27
N SER A 287 -18.16 -24.62 6.96
CA SER A 287 -17.06 -25.40 6.40
C SER A 287 -15.72 -24.80 6.84
N PRO A 288 -14.78 -25.63 7.37
CA PRO A 288 -13.44 -25.14 7.69
C PRO A 288 -12.78 -24.58 6.41
N SER A 289 -12.14 -23.43 6.55
CA SER A 289 -11.33 -22.84 5.48
C SER A 289 -10.31 -23.85 4.97
N PRO A 290 -9.98 -23.89 3.66
CA PRO A 290 -8.89 -24.71 3.15
C PRO A 290 -7.55 -24.50 3.89
N ARG A 291 -7.40 -23.37 4.61
CA ARG A 291 -6.22 -23.06 5.44
C ARG A 291 -6.22 -23.75 6.81
N ASP A 292 -7.36 -24.27 7.28
CA ASP A 292 -7.47 -24.96 8.56
C ASP A 292 -7.18 -26.47 8.46
N ARG A 293 -6.72 -26.94 7.29
CA ARG A 293 -6.40 -28.35 6.99
C ARG A 293 -4.89 -28.64 6.95
N THR A 294 -4.06 -27.78 7.58
CA THR A 294 -2.62 -28.11 7.75
C THR A 294 -2.29 -28.38 9.20
#